data_f7abb7f8104cb1694792f88b1779fb88
#
_entry.id   f7abb7f8104cb1694792f88b1779fb88
#
_cell.length_a   1.000
_cell.length_b   1.000
_cell.length_c   1.000
_cell.angle_alpha   90.00
_cell.angle_beta   90.00
_cell.angle_gamma   90.00
#
_symmetry.space_group_name_H-M   'P 1'
#
loop_
_entity.id
_entity.type
_entity.pdbx_description
1 polymer ?
#
loop_
_entity_poly.entity_id
_entity_poly.type
_entity_poly.pdbx_seq_one_letter_code
_entity_poly.pdbx_strand_id
1 'polypeptide(L)'
;MKNKTTEVIFDLETQKFFDEIDDFDPAKLGVSVLSLYRRTVDKNNNEIEGEMLSFWEEDLKKTWEIFNKADRIIGFNSKRFDVLALKPYLPLELNKLPHFDILEQVKDVNGRRVSLDSIAGETLGKRKIDDPRNAITYWVKHDKVSLSKLKRYCEEDVVLTRDIYDFGLKNKKLIFKDYWNTVRTIEVDFSYPEITEKITDEDQGSLF
;
A
#
# COMPACT_ATOMS: atom_id res chain seq x y z
N MET A 1 24.90 -4.52 3.79
CA MET A 1 23.56 -3.92 3.91
C MET A 1 23.55 -2.61 3.16
N LYS A 2 22.50 -2.32 2.38
CA LYS A 2 22.35 -0.99 1.77
C LYS A 2 22.27 0.05 2.88
N ASN A 3 23.01 1.15 2.75
CA ASN A 3 22.96 2.26 3.72
C ASN A 3 21.68 3.08 3.63
N LYS A 4 20.92 2.92 2.56
CA LYS A 4 19.67 3.61 2.27
C LYS A 4 18.70 2.65 1.58
N THR A 5 17.42 2.76 1.90
CA THR A 5 16.35 1.94 1.34
C THR A 5 15.27 2.85 0.77
N THR A 6 14.83 2.58 -0.46
CA THR A 6 13.73 3.30 -1.11
C THR A 6 12.42 2.54 -0.85
N GLU A 7 11.47 3.20 -0.21
CA GLU A 7 10.14 2.68 0.04
C GLU A 7 9.09 3.45 -0.77
N VAL A 8 8.09 2.73 -1.24
CA VAL A 8 6.91 3.29 -1.92
C VAL A 8 5.66 2.81 -1.20
N ILE A 9 4.95 3.72 -0.57
CA ILE A 9 3.65 3.47 0.07
C ILE A 9 2.58 3.98 -0.90
N PHE A 10 1.58 3.16 -1.24
CA PHE A 10 0.59 3.56 -2.25
C PHE A 10 -0.82 3.08 -1.93
N ASP A 11 -1.77 3.76 -2.54
CA ASP A 11 -3.19 3.47 -2.56
C ASP A 11 -3.80 3.97 -3.87
N LEU A 12 -4.97 3.46 -4.27
CA LEU A 12 -5.67 3.92 -5.46
C LEU A 12 -7.19 3.97 -5.25
N GLU A 13 -7.85 4.78 -6.07
CA GLU A 13 -9.29 4.85 -6.16
C GLU A 13 -9.77 4.34 -7.52
N THR A 14 -10.95 3.71 -7.53
CA THR A 14 -11.52 3.14 -8.75
C THR A 14 -12.57 4.06 -9.38
N GLN A 15 -12.88 3.80 -10.66
CA GLN A 15 -13.89 4.54 -11.40
C GLN A 15 -15.30 3.98 -11.19
N LYS A 16 -15.41 2.68 -10.80
CA LYS A 16 -16.67 1.94 -10.68
C LYS A 16 -16.73 1.18 -9.37
N PHE A 17 -17.94 0.87 -8.93
CA PHE A 17 -18.21 -0.11 -7.90
C PHE A 17 -18.24 -1.53 -8.46
N PHE A 18 -18.15 -2.54 -7.59
CA PHE A 18 -18.24 -3.95 -8.00
C PHE A 18 -19.63 -4.34 -8.52
N ASP A 19 -20.70 -3.65 -8.14
CA ASP A 19 -22.06 -3.87 -8.64
C ASP A 19 -22.28 -3.30 -10.04
N GLU A 20 -21.33 -2.53 -10.57
CA GLU A 20 -21.34 -2.00 -11.94
C GLU A 20 -20.59 -2.90 -12.95
N ILE A 21 -20.08 -4.04 -12.50
CA ILE A 21 -19.34 -5.01 -13.32
C ILE A 21 -19.90 -6.42 -13.12
N ASP A 22 -19.79 -7.29 -14.17
CA ASP A 22 -20.39 -8.62 -14.18
C ASP A 22 -19.74 -9.64 -13.26
N ASP A 23 -18.50 -9.36 -12.80
CA ASP A 23 -17.71 -10.23 -11.93
C ASP A 23 -16.92 -9.40 -10.90
N PHE A 24 -16.37 -10.09 -9.89
CA PHE A 24 -15.56 -9.44 -8.84
C PHE A 24 -14.08 -9.30 -9.22
N ASP A 25 -13.79 -8.96 -10.50
CA ASP A 25 -12.42 -8.72 -10.95
C ASP A 25 -12.03 -7.23 -10.81
N PRO A 26 -11.11 -6.88 -9.89
CA PRO A 26 -10.67 -5.49 -9.72
C PRO A 26 -10.12 -4.86 -11.00
N ALA A 27 -9.58 -5.66 -11.94
CA ALA A 27 -9.03 -5.16 -13.21
C ALA A 27 -10.09 -4.49 -14.10
N LYS A 28 -11.39 -4.73 -13.85
CA LYS A 28 -12.51 -4.17 -14.61
C LYS A 28 -13.08 -2.88 -14.01
N LEU A 29 -12.65 -2.50 -12.81
CA LEU A 29 -13.18 -1.32 -12.12
C LEU A 29 -12.67 -0.01 -12.73
N GLY A 30 -11.56 -0.03 -13.46
CA GLY A 30 -10.83 1.17 -13.87
C GLY A 30 -10.17 1.86 -12.67
N VAL A 31 -9.06 2.56 -12.90
CA VAL A 31 -8.38 3.34 -11.86
C VAL A 31 -8.58 4.82 -12.16
N SER A 32 -9.14 5.58 -11.22
CA SER A 32 -9.33 7.03 -11.37
C SER A 32 -8.08 7.80 -10.99
N VAL A 33 -7.52 7.52 -9.83
CA VAL A 33 -6.28 8.12 -9.32
C VAL A 33 -5.48 7.09 -8.53
N LEU A 34 -4.17 7.14 -8.66
CA LEU A 34 -3.22 6.45 -7.80
C LEU A 34 -2.37 7.50 -7.11
N SER A 35 -2.29 7.43 -5.79
CA SER A 35 -1.38 8.23 -4.99
C SER A 35 -0.30 7.35 -4.38
N LEU A 36 0.92 7.86 -4.31
CA LEU A 36 2.02 7.16 -3.66
C LEU A 36 2.92 8.15 -2.91
N TYR A 37 3.44 7.68 -1.78
CA TYR A 37 4.49 8.35 -1.04
C TYR A 37 5.80 7.59 -1.25
N ARG A 38 6.72 8.20 -2.01
CA ARG A 38 8.07 7.68 -2.21
C ARG A 38 8.98 8.29 -1.18
N ARG A 39 9.73 7.46 -0.47
CA ARG A 39 10.72 7.93 0.51
C ARG A 39 12.01 7.14 0.48
N THR A 40 13.05 7.76 1.00
CA THR A 40 14.32 7.12 1.31
C THR A 40 14.50 7.11 2.82
N VAL A 41 14.78 5.93 3.39
CA VAL A 41 15.08 5.76 4.82
C VAL A 41 16.51 5.29 5.04
N ASP A 42 17.09 5.65 6.20
CA ASP A 42 18.38 5.16 6.63
C ASP A 42 18.30 3.74 7.22
N LYS A 43 19.44 3.18 7.63
CA LYS A 43 19.52 1.84 8.26
C LYS A 43 18.74 1.71 9.58
N ASN A 44 18.34 2.81 10.18
CA ASN A 44 17.55 2.85 11.41
C ASN A 44 16.05 3.15 11.13
N ASN A 45 15.65 3.10 9.85
CA ASN A 45 14.33 3.48 9.36
C ASN A 45 13.93 4.95 9.60
N ASN A 46 14.90 5.85 9.77
CA ASN A 46 14.61 7.28 9.80
C ASN A 46 14.48 7.79 8.37
N GLU A 47 13.41 8.54 8.10
CA GLU A 47 13.20 9.17 6.80
C GLU A 47 14.25 10.25 6.54
N ILE A 48 14.91 10.19 5.39
CA ILE A 48 15.88 11.16 4.90
C ILE A 48 15.21 12.17 3.99
N GLU A 49 14.36 11.67 3.09
CA GLU A 49 13.61 12.44 2.11
C GLU A 49 12.33 11.70 1.74
N GLY A 50 11.30 12.44 1.36
CA GLY A 50 10.04 11.85 0.92
C GLY A 50 9.21 12.85 0.12
N GLU A 51 8.37 12.33 -0.77
CA GLU A 51 7.45 13.12 -1.58
C GLU A 51 6.15 12.36 -1.84
N MET A 52 5.04 13.11 -1.89
CA MET A 52 3.73 12.62 -2.29
C MET A 52 3.53 12.91 -3.78
N LEU A 53 3.18 11.88 -4.52
CA LEU A 53 2.89 11.96 -5.96
C LEU A 53 1.52 11.36 -6.23
N SER A 54 0.76 11.96 -7.15
CA SER A 54 -0.55 11.44 -7.57
C SER A 54 -0.64 11.42 -9.08
N PHE A 55 -1.20 10.34 -9.62
CA PHE A 55 -1.30 10.05 -11.04
C PHE A 55 -2.75 9.75 -11.39
N TRP A 56 -3.31 10.46 -12.36
CA TRP A 56 -4.59 10.15 -12.95
C TRP A 56 -4.45 8.97 -13.93
N GLU A 57 -5.56 8.40 -14.36
CA GLU A 57 -5.59 7.23 -15.24
C GLU A 57 -4.60 7.29 -16.40
N GLU A 58 -4.58 8.42 -17.12
CA GLU A 58 -3.73 8.63 -18.30
C GLU A 58 -2.22 8.59 -18.00
N ASP A 59 -1.85 8.82 -16.74
CA ASP A 59 -0.46 8.90 -16.29
C ASP A 59 0.01 7.67 -15.51
N LEU A 60 -0.85 6.67 -15.28
CA LEU A 60 -0.54 5.49 -14.46
C LEU A 60 0.72 4.74 -14.94
N LYS A 61 0.98 4.70 -16.23
CA LYS A 61 2.18 4.05 -16.79
C LYS A 61 3.48 4.63 -16.24
N LYS A 62 3.49 5.91 -15.84
CA LYS A 62 4.66 6.58 -15.26
C LYS A 62 5.04 6.00 -13.88
N THR A 63 4.09 5.38 -13.18
CA THR A 63 4.33 4.79 -11.86
C THR A 63 5.20 3.55 -11.91
N TRP A 64 5.28 2.87 -13.07
CA TRP A 64 6.08 1.64 -13.22
C TRP A 64 7.55 1.84 -12.85
N GLU A 65 8.16 2.92 -13.32
CA GLU A 65 9.56 3.21 -12.99
C GLU A 65 9.78 3.45 -11.49
N ILE A 66 8.77 4.01 -10.80
CA ILE A 66 8.83 4.26 -9.37
C ILE A 66 8.74 2.95 -8.62
N PHE A 67 7.76 2.10 -8.93
CA PHE A 67 7.61 0.78 -8.32
C PHE A 67 8.82 -0.12 -8.58
N ASN A 68 9.33 -0.15 -9.82
CA ASN A 68 10.44 -1.02 -10.21
C ASN A 68 11.77 -0.64 -9.53
N LYS A 69 11.91 0.60 -9.05
CA LYS A 69 13.10 1.08 -8.32
C LYS A 69 12.94 0.96 -6.80
N ALA A 70 11.78 0.58 -6.30
CA ALA A 70 11.53 0.45 -4.89
C ALA A 70 12.21 -0.79 -4.30
N ASP A 71 12.85 -0.63 -3.15
CA ASP A 71 13.36 -1.75 -2.35
C ASP A 71 12.21 -2.42 -1.56
N ARG A 72 11.15 -1.66 -1.28
CA ARG A 72 9.91 -2.15 -0.66
C ARG A 72 8.71 -1.34 -1.09
N ILE A 73 7.67 -2.04 -1.55
CA ILE A 73 6.35 -1.48 -1.82
C ILE A 73 5.45 -1.82 -0.63
N ILE A 74 4.71 -0.84 -0.14
CA ILE A 74 3.84 -0.99 1.04
C ILE A 74 2.43 -0.57 0.66
N GLY A 75 1.45 -1.37 1.04
CA GLY A 75 0.05 -1.04 0.86
C GLY A 75 -0.85 -1.69 1.90
N PHE A 76 -2.14 -1.39 1.82
CA PHE A 76 -3.16 -1.98 2.68
C PHE A 76 -4.19 -2.73 1.84
N ASN A 77 -4.23 -4.05 1.88
CA ASN A 77 -4.99 -4.94 0.99
C ASN A 77 -4.56 -4.85 -0.48
N SER A 78 -3.46 -4.23 -0.75
CA SER A 78 -3.00 -3.84 -2.07
C SER A 78 -2.66 -5.02 -2.98
N LYS A 79 -2.13 -6.12 -2.46
CA LYS A 79 -1.85 -7.32 -3.24
C LYS A 79 -3.12 -7.96 -3.83
N ARG A 80 -4.24 -7.87 -3.09
CA ARG A 80 -5.51 -8.48 -3.47
C ARG A 80 -6.45 -7.54 -4.21
N PHE A 81 -6.19 -6.25 -4.19
CA PHE A 81 -7.05 -5.25 -4.80
C PHE A 81 -6.27 -4.33 -5.75
N ASP A 82 -5.42 -3.47 -5.26
CA ASP A 82 -4.76 -2.42 -6.04
C ASP A 82 -3.88 -2.98 -7.17
N VAL A 83 -3.08 -4.01 -6.85
CA VAL A 83 -2.25 -4.68 -7.85
C VAL A 83 -3.10 -5.32 -8.95
N LEU A 84 -4.26 -5.86 -8.60
CA LEU A 84 -5.19 -6.42 -9.58
C LEU A 84 -5.85 -5.32 -10.42
N ALA A 85 -6.27 -4.22 -9.80
CA ALA A 85 -6.84 -3.07 -10.52
C ALA A 85 -5.83 -2.43 -11.48
N LEU A 86 -4.53 -2.49 -11.16
CA LEU A 86 -3.45 -1.94 -12.00
C LEU A 86 -3.04 -2.84 -13.18
N LYS A 87 -3.48 -4.09 -13.24
CA LYS A 87 -3.11 -5.02 -14.34
C LYS A 87 -3.33 -4.49 -15.76
N PRO A 88 -4.41 -3.73 -16.07
CA PRO A 88 -4.59 -3.18 -17.40
C PRO A 88 -3.58 -2.08 -17.78
N TYR A 89 -2.94 -1.47 -16.79
CA TYR A 89 -2.10 -0.28 -16.94
C TYR A 89 -0.60 -0.56 -16.81
N LEU A 90 -0.23 -1.54 -16.01
CA LEU A 90 1.15 -1.84 -15.65
C LEU A 90 1.56 -3.28 -16.04
N PRO A 91 2.88 -3.54 -16.24
CA PRO A 91 3.37 -4.87 -16.49
C PRO A 91 3.00 -5.88 -15.39
N LEU A 92 2.80 -7.15 -15.77
CA LEU A 92 2.46 -8.25 -14.84
C LEU A 92 3.54 -8.49 -13.77
N GLU A 93 4.75 -8.01 -14.01
CA GLU A 93 5.88 -8.10 -13.08
C GLU A 93 5.66 -7.33 -11.77
N LEU A 94 4.69 -6.42 -11.70
CA LEU A 94 4.34 -5.72 -10.45
C LEU A 94 4.11 -6.71 -9.29
N ASN A 95 3.54 -7.88 -9.57
CA ASN A 95 3.32 -8.93 -8.56
C ASN A 95 4.61 -9.55 -8.00
N LYS A 96 5.74 -9.38 -8.69
CA LYS A 96 7.04 -9.96 -8.33
C LYS A 96 7.92 -8.99 -7.55
N LEU A 97 7.52 -7.72 -7.47
CA LEU A 97 8.27 -6.70 -6.74
C LEU A 97 8.19 -6.94 -5.23
N PRO A 98 9.16 -6.45 -4.44
CA PRO A 98 9.17 -6.58 -2.99
C PRO A 98 7.98 -5.85 -2.37
N HIS A 99 6.90 -6.57 -2.09
CA HIS A 99 5.62 -6.00 -1.69
C HIS A 99 5.20 -6.46 -0.29
N PHE A 100 4.97 -5.52 0.58
CA PHE A 100 4.48 -5.70 1.95
C PHE A 100 3.02 -5.21 2.06
N ASP A 101 2.10 -6.11 2.37
CA ASP A 101 0.69 -5.79 2.56
C ASP A 101 0.33 -5.87 4.04
N ILE A 102 0.01 -4.71 4.63
CA ILE A 102 -0.30 -4.60 6.06
C ILE A 102 -1.51 -5.47 6.43
N LEU A 103 -2.55 -5.51 5.58
CA LEU A 103 -3.74 -6.30 5.88
C LEU A 103 -3.46 -7.81 5.85
N GLU A 104 -2.55 -8.29 5.00
CA GLU A 104 -2.09 -9.67 5.04
C GLU A 104 -1.50 -10.01 6.41
N GLN A 105 -0.55 -9.20 6.89
CA GLN A 105 0.08 -9.40 8.20
C GLN A 105 -0.95 -9.38 9.35
N VAL A 106 -1.87 -8.42 9.34
CA VAL A 106 -2.95 -8.34 10.32
C VAL A 106 -3.84 -9.57 10.26
N LYS A 107 -4.21 -10.03 9.06
CA LYS A 107 -5.06 -11.21 8.88
C LYS A 107 -4.37 -12.50 9.36
N ASP A 108 -3.09 -12.66 9.09
CA ASP A 108 -2.32 -13.85 9.47
C ASP A 108 -2.26 -14.01 11.00
N VAL A 109 -2.13 -12.91 11.73
CA VAL A 109 -2.10 -12.92 13.21
C VAL A 109 -3.52 -12.97 13.79
N ASN A 110 -4.46 -12.18 13.28
CA ASN A 110 -5.80 -12.02 13.85
C ASN A 110 -6.81 -13.06 13.35
N GLY A 111 -6.52 -13.77 12.23
CA GLY A 111 -7.43 -14.69 11.56
C GLY A 111 -8.56 -14.03 10.77
N ARG A 112 -8.72 -12.70 10.86
CA ARG A 112 -9.79 -11.92 10.21
C ARG A 112 -9.27 -10.60 9.65
N ARG A 113 -9.96 -10.08 8.63
CA ARG A 113 -9.69 -8.75 8.07
C ARG A 113 -10.15 -7.66 9.04
N VAL A 114 -9.40 -6.57 9.07
CA VAL A 114 -9.70 -5.35 9.81
C VAL A 114 -9.60 -4.17 8.83
N SER A 115 -10.46 -3.17 8.96
CA SER A 115 -10.41 -1.99 8.07
C SER A 115 -9.24 -1.06 8.42
N LEU A 116 -8.73 -0.36 7.41
CA LEU A 116 -7.72 0.69 7.57
C LEU A 116 -8.16 1.72 8.62
N ASP A 117 -9.41 2.19 8.54
CA ASP A 117 -9.97 3.18 9.47
C ASP A 117 -10.02 2.68 10.92
N SER A 118 -10.34 1.39 11.15
CA SER A 118 -10.33 0.83 12.51
C SER A 118 -8.92 0.80 13.10
N ILE A 119 -7.92 0.40 12.29
CA ILE A 119 -6.52 0.38 12.73
C ILE A 119 -6.01 1.81 12.95
N ALA A 120 -6.25 2.71 12.00
CA ALA A 120 -5.83 4.11 12.11
C ALA A 120 -6.43 4.79 13.35
N GLY A 121 -7.74 4.55 13.59
CA GLY A 121 -8.45 5.12 14.73
C GLY A 121 -7.88 4.71 16.07
N GLU A 122 -7.67 3.43 16.29
CA GLU A 122 -7.25 2.92 17.59
C GLU A 122 -5.72 2.95 17.76
N THR A 123 -4.95 2.81 16.67
CA THR A 123 -3.49 2.85 16.73
C THR A 123 -2.93 4.27 16.74
N LEU A 124 -3.51 5.18 15.94
CA LEU A 124 -2.96 6.51 15.70
C LEU A 124 -3.86 7.65 16.22
N GLY A 125 -5.11 7.34 16.61
CA GLY A 125 -6.11 8.37 16.91
C GLY A 125 -6.57 9.16 15.67
N LYS A 126 -6.35 8.62 14.46
CA LYS A 126 -6.69 9.25 13.18
C LYS A 126 -7.85 8.51 12.52
N ARG A 127 -8.65 9.23 11.74
CA ARG A 127 -9.78 8.68 10.98
C ARG A 127 -9.71 9.12 9.53
N LYS A 128 -10.31 8.32 8.65
CA LYS A 128 -10.55 8.74 7.27
C LYS A 128 -11.36 10.03 7.24
N ILE A 129 -11.06 10.89 6.29
CA ILE A 129 -11.72 12.21 6.17
C ILE A 129 -13.06 12.15 5.46
N ASP A 130 -13.33 11.07 4.71
CA ASP A 130 -14.51 10.96 3.86
C ASP A 130 -14.98 9.51 3.76
N ASP A 131 -16.20 9.32 3.22
CA ASP A 131 -16.77 8.01 2.91
C ASP A 131 -16.14 7.47 1.61
N PRO A 132 -15.67 6.22 1.56
CA PRO A 132 -15.11 5.60 0.34
C PRO A 132 -16.02 5.70 -0.90
N ARG A 133 -17.34 5.69 -0.70
CA ARG A 133 -18.32 5.83 -1.78
C ARG A 133 -18.26 7.19 -2.49
N ASN A 134 -17.76 8.21 -1.80
CA ASN A 134 -17.64 9.54 -2.38
C ASN A 134 -16.52 9.62 -3.43
N ALA A 135 -15.51 8.77 -3.40
CA ALA A 135 -14.43 8.74 -4.38
C ALA A 135 -14.97 8.58 -5.80
N ILE A 136 -15.83 7.58 -6.03
CA ILE A 136 -16.47 7.36 -7.34
C ILE A 136 -17.38 8.52 -7.72
N THR A 137 -18.14 9.07 -6.75
CA THR A 137 -18.99 10.25 -7.00
C THR A 137 -18.15 11.46 -7.45
N TYR A 138 -16.98 11.68 -6.87
CA TYR A 138 -16.08 12.75 -7.29
C TYR A 138 -15.50 12.52 -8.69
N TRP A 139 -15.16 11.27 -9.01
CA TRP A 139 -14.71 10.91 -10.34
C TRP A 139 -15.78 11.17 -11.41
N VAL A 140 -17.00 10.69 -11.18
CA VAL A 140 -18.14 10.86 -12.13
C VAL A 140 -18.49 12.34 -12.35
N LYS A 141 -18.45 13.18 -11.30
CA LYS A 141 -18.70 14.62 -11.44
C LYS A 141 -17.63 15.32 -12.29
N HIS A 142 -16.40 14.86 -12.22
CA HIS A 142 -15.26 15.28 -13.04
C HIS A 142 -15.01 16.80 -13.07
N ASP A 143 -15.53 17.57 -12.12
CA ASP A 143 -15.23 18.99 -11.98
C ASP A 143 -13.96 19.18 -11.12
N LYS A 144 -13.32 20.34 -11.25
CA LYS A 144 -12.05 20.66 -10.60
C LYS A 144 -12.09 20.49 -9.07
N VAL A 145 -13.22 20.80 -8.43
CA VAL A 145 -13.38 20.70 -6.98
C VAL A 145 -13.48 19.24 -6.57
N SER A 146 -14.30 18.45 -7.28
CA SER A 146 -14.46 17.02 -7.06
C SER A 146 -13.16 16.25 -7.27
N LEU A 147 -12.44 16.51 -8.36
CA LEU A 147 -11.14 15.89 -8.61
C LEU A 147 -10.11 16.24 -7.53
N SER A 148 -10.10 17.49 -7.05
CA SER A 148 -9.22 17.87 -5.94
C SER A 148 -9.55 17.12 -4.63
N LYS A 149 -10.83 16.87 -4.35
CA LYS A 149 -11.27 16.07 -3.19
C LYS A 149 -10.86 14.62 -3.35
N LEU A 150 -11.08 14.03 -4.54
CA LEU A 150 -10.70 12.66 -4.86
C LEU A 150 -9.20 12.43 -4.65
N LYS A 151 -8.38 13.31 -5.24
CA LYS A 151 -6.92 13.27 -5.06
C LYS A 151 -6.53 13.33 -3.58
N ARG A 152 -7.07 14.31 -2.83
CA ARG A 152 -6.77 14.47 -1.42
C ARG A 152 -7.18 13.25 -0.60
N TYR A 153 -8.34 12.64 -0.90
CA TYR A 153 -8.81 11.45 -0.23
C TYR A 153 -7.83 10.28 -0.41
N CYS A 154 -7.40 10.00 -1.65
CA CYS A 154 -6.41 8.97 -1.94
C CYS A 154 -5.05 9.26 -1.27
N GLU A 155 -4.57 10.52 -1.30
CA GLU A 155 -3.33 10.93 -0.61
C GLU A 155 -3.40 10.70 0.91
N GLU A 156 -4.56 10.93 1.53
CA GLU A 156 -4.73 10.72 2.98
C GLU A 156 -4.75 9.23 3.34
N ASP A 157 -5.29 8.34 2.49
CA ASP A 157 -5.22 6.89 2.70
C ASP A 157 -3.77 6.40 2.59
N VAL A 158 -2.95 6.96 1.70
CA VAL A 158 -1.49 6.72 1.65
C VAL A 158 -0.81 7.16 2.94
N VAL A 159 -1.15 8.35 3.46
CA VAL A 159 -0.58 8.85 4.73
C VAL A 159 -0.97 7.96 5.91
N LEU A 160 -2.23 7.54 5.99
CA LEU A 160 -2.67 6.62 7.05
C LEU A 160 -1.94 5.27 6.96
N THR A 161 -1.79 4.73 5.77
CA THR A 161 -1.06 3.47 5.51
C THR A 161 0.40 3.59 5.93
N ARG A 162 1.08 4.68 5.56
CA ARG A 162 2.45 4.99 5.99
C ARG A 162 2.57 5.06 7.51
N ASP A 163 1.70 5.83 8.15
CA ASP A 163 1.79 6.05 9.58
C ASP A 163 1.51 4.76 10.38
N ILE A 164 0.59 3.90 9.90
CA ILE A 164 0.35 2.56 10.48
C ILE A 164 1.58 1.67 10.30
N TYR A 165 2.19 1.68 9.11
CA TYR A 165 3.41 0.92 8.83
C TYR A 165 4.55 1.35 9.76
N ASP A 166 4.80 2.64 9.89
CA ASP A 166 5.84 3.18 10.76
C ASP A 166 5.59 2.85 12.23
N PHE A 167 4.33 2.96 12.68
CA PHE A 167 3.96 2.56 14.03
C PHE A 167 4.21 1.06 14.28
N GLY A 168 3.76 0.20 13.36
CA GLY A 168 3.96 -1.25 13.43
C GLY A 168 5.43 -1.63 13.41
N LEU A 169 6.22 -1.00 12.54
CA LEU A 169 7.67 -1.23 12.46
C LEU A 169 8.39 -0.86 13.77
N LYS A 170 8.02 0.28 14.36
CA LYS A 170 8.63 0.78 15.60
C LYS A 170 8.15 0.06 16.86
N ASN A 171 6.84 -0.19 16.98
CA ASN A 171 6.21 -0.64 18.22
C ASN A 171 5.91 -2.14 18.23
N LYS A 172 6.10 -2.83 17.10
CA LYS A 172 5.83 -4.27 16.92
C LYS A 172 4.40 -4.69 17.29
N LYS A 173 3.45 -3.77 17.23
CA LYS A 173 2.04 -4.01 17.53
C LYS A 173 1.14 -3.08 16.76
N LEU A 174 -0.12 -3.50 16.58
CA LEU A 174 -1.23 -2.66 16.11
C LEU A 174 -2.42 -2.80 17.05
N ILE A 175 -3.25 -1.76 17.08
CA ILE A 175 -4.47 -1.68 17.90
C ILE A 175 -5.63 -1.40 16.96
N PHE A 176 -6.77 -2.08 17.16
CA PHE A 176 -7.98 -1.89 16.37
C PHE A 176 -9.22 -2.30 17.18
N LYS A 177 -10.42 -1.95 16.71
CA LYS A 177 -11.67 -2.52 17.19
C LYS A 177 -12.09 -3.68 16.32
N ASP A 178 -12.44 -4.80 16.98
CA ASP A 178 -13.01 -5.95 16.29
C ASP A 178 -14.50 -5.74 15.92
N TYR A 179 -15.11 -6.76 15.31
CA TYR A 179 -16.51 -6.72 14.90
C TYR A 179 -17.48 -6.41 16.06
N TRP A 180 -17.11 -6.79 17.29
CA TRP A 180 -17.92 -6.53 18.49
C TRP A 180 -17.57 -5.20 19.16
N ASN A 181 -16.86 -4.31 18.48
CA ASN A 181 -16.41 -3.01 18.99
C ASN A 181 -15.47 -3.12 20.21
N THR A 182 -14.82 -4.28 20.38
CA THR A 182 -13.84 -4.51 21.44
C THR A 182 -12.46 -4.13 20.95
N VAL A 183 -11.73 -3.34 21.74
CA VAL A 183 -10.34 -2.98 21.45
C VAL A 183 -9.45 -4.21 21.55
N ARG A 184 -8.69 -4.47 20.50
CA ARG A 184 -7.72 -5.56 20.39
C ARG A 184 -6.34 -5.00 20.12
N THR A 185 -5.33 -5.65 20.68
CA THR A 185 -3.92 -5.41 20.34
C THR A 185 -3.37 -6.72 19.79
N ILE A 186 -2.67 -6.62 18.66
CA ILE A 186 -1.94 -7.75 18.07
C ILE A 186 -0.47 -7.40 17.94
N GLU A 187 0.39 -8.41 18.08
CA GLU A 187 1.80 -8.29 17.73
C GLU A 187 1.96 -8.43 16.22
N VAL A 188 2.84 -7.62 15.64
CA VAL A 188 3.16 -7.64 14.20
C VAL A 188 4.66 -7.56 13.99
N ASP A 189 5.13 -8.16 12.91
CA ASP A 189 6.52 -8.01 12.46
C ASP A 189 6.56 -7.38 11.07
N PHE A 190 6.91 -6.10 11.03
CA PHE A 190 7.06 -5.31 9.81
C PHE A 190 8.53 -5.17 9.38
N SER A 191 9.43 -5.92 10.00
CA SER A 191 10.85 -5.91 9.64
C SER A 191 11.05 -6.37 8.19
N TYR A 192 12.18 -5.95 7.62
CA TYR A 192 12.60 -6.47 6.32
C TYR A 192 12.98 -7.94 6.46
N PRO A 193 12.68 -8.79 5.47
CA PRO A 193 13.21 -10.14 5.42
C PRO A 193 14.73 -10.10 5.52
N GLU A 194 15.32 -10.96 6.33
CA GLU A 194 16.76 -11.15 6.30
C GLU A 194 17.17 -11.59 4.89
N ILE A 195 18.15 -10.90 4.30
CA ILE A 195 18.74 -11.33 3.05
C ILE A 195 19.61 -12.54 3.40
N THR A 196 19.04 -13.73 3.30
CA THR A 196 19.83 -14.95 3.19
C THR A 196 20.57 -14.85 1.84
N GLU A 197 21.84 -14.50 1.87
CA GLU A 197 22.73 -14.69 0.72
C GLU A 197 22.57 -16.16 0.31
N LYS A 198 21.94 -16.40 -0.83
CA LYS A 198 22.03 -17.71 -1.48
C LYS A 198 23.50 -17.88 -1.78
N ILE A 199 24.18 -18.74 -1.02
CA ILE A 199 25.49 -19.28 -1.39
C ILE A 199 25.23 -19.93 -2.74
N THR A 200 25.65 -19.29 -3.81
CA THR A 200 25.66 -19.90 -5.14
C THR A 200 26.75 -20.96 -5.07
N ASP A 201 26.38 -22.21 -5.31
CA ASP A 201 27.26 -23.39 -5.41
C ASP A 201 28.23 -23.32 -6.61
N GLU A 202 28.74 -22.14 -6.92
CA GLU A 202 29.75 -21.95 -8.01
C GLU A 202 31.21 -21.95 -7.52
N ASP A 203 31.45 -22.06 -6.20
CA ASP A 203 32.84 -22.07 -5.67
C ASP A 203 33.39 -23.48 -5.35
N GLN A 204 32.77 -24.55 -5.85
CA GLN A 204 33.29 -25.92 -5.74
C GLN A 204 33.81 -26.51 -7.06
N GLY A 205 34.36 -25.72 -7.93
CA GLY A 205 34.85 -26.15 -9.25
C GLY A 205 36.25 -25.77 -9.62
N SER A 206 37.23 -25.86 -8.68
CA SER A 206 38.63 -25.71 -9.07
C SER A 206 39.58 -26.35 -8.07
N LEU A 207 39.57 -27.67 -8.00
CA LEU A 207 40.66 -28.45 -7.44
C LEU A 207 40.65 -29.85 -8.08
N PHE A 208 41.11 -29.93 -9.31
CA PHE A 208 41.86 -31.09 -9.85
C PHE A 208 42.62 -30.66 -11.10
#